data_090e6e01ae387b701f3089ce866d4a3b
#
_entry.id   090e6e01ae387b701f3089ce866d4a3b
#
_cell.length_a   1.000
_cell.length_b   1.000
_cell.length_c   1.000
_cell.angle_alpha   90.00
_cell.angle_beta   90.00
_cell.angle_gamma   90.00
#
_symmetry.space_group_name_H-M   'P 1'
#
loop_
_entity.id
_entity.type
_entity.pdbx_description
1 polymer ?
#
loop_
_entity_poly.entity_id
_entity_poly.type
_entity_poly.pdbx_seq_one_letter_code
_entity_poly.pdbx_strand_id
1 'polypeptide(L)'
;MKDKYPFQDVNLSLEKRLSDLVSRLTVEEKVGLIPTQQRGIPRLGIRDYSVGGEGAHGLVMRDGSPTTVFPQTIGLACSWNPALLQKVGAVVGKEARAYYKARGEVGGLTLWAPTVD
;
A
#
# COMPACT_ATOMS: atom_id res chain seq x y z
N MET A 1 9.23 13.12 -18.58
CA MET A 1 9.92 14.14 -17.76
C MET A 1 11.25 13.55 -17.33
N LYS A 2 12.35 14.28 -17.48
CA LYS A 2 13.68 13.81 -17.04
C LYS A 2 13.67 13.78 -15.50
N ASP A 3 14.10 12.67 -14.91
CA ASP A 3 14.18 12.54 -13.46
C ASP A 3 15.00 13.69 -12.88
N LYS A 4 14.41 14.40 -11.93
CA LYS A 4 15.02 15.60 -11.33
C LYS A 4 16.11 15.22 -10.33
N TYR A 5 15.99 14.05 -9.71
CA TYR A 5 16.89 13.58 -8.66
C TYR A 5 17.30 12.12 -8.90
N PRO A 6 18.52 11.71 -8.47
CA PRO A 6 18.98 10.33 -8.60
C PRO A 6 18.04 9.28 -8.00
N PHE A 7 17.36 9.57 -6.88
CA PHE A 7 16.42 8.62 -6.28
C PHE A 7 15.23 8.28 -7.18
N GLN A 8 14.91 9.12 -8.16
CA GLN A 8 13.83 8.92 -9.14
C GLN A 8 14.26 8.04 -10.32
N ASP A 9 15.57 7.90 -10.57
CA ASP A 9 16.10 7.09 -11.66
C ASP A 9 16.00 5.60 -11.31
N VAL A 10 15.07 4.90 -11.97
CA VAL A 10 14.82 3.46 -11.77
C VAL A 10 15.98 2.56 -12.22
N ASN A 11 16.93 3.08 -13.01
CA ASN A 11 18.10 2.31 -13.47
C ASN A 11 19.22 2.28 -12.42
N LEU A 12 19.16 3.13 -11.40
CA LEU A 12 20.10 3.08 -10.28
C LEU A 12 19.71 1.98 -9.29
N SER A 13 20.71 1.42 -8.60
CA SER A 13 20.47 0.44 -7.54
C SER A 13 19.60 1.04 -6.42
N LEU A 14 18.82 0.18 -5.75
CA LEU A 14 17.95 0.59 -4.65
C LEU A 14 18.74 1.32 -3.56
N GLU A 15 19.93 0.83 -3.19
CA GLU A 15 20.80 1.47 -2.20
C GLU A 15 21.18 2.91 -2.57
N LYS A 16 21.61 3.13 -3.82
CA LYS A 16 21.94 4.46 -4.31
C LYS A 16 20.74 5.41 -4.26
N ARG A 17 19.58 4.92 -4.67
CA ARG A 17 18.33 5.67 -4.64
C ARG A 17 17.92 6.03 -3.22
N LEU A 18 17.96 5.07 -2.30
CA LEU A 18 17.62 5.29 -0.90
C LEU A 18 18.60 6.25 -0.22
N SER A 19 19.89 6.08 -0.44
CA SER A 19 20.93 6.97 0.12
C SER A 19 20.73 8.41 -0.36
N ASP A 20 20.49 8.61 -1.66
CA ASP A 20 20.22 9.94 -2.21
C ASP A 20 18.93 10.55 -1.61
N LEU A 21 17.83 9.78 -1.55
CA LEU A 21 16.58 10.25 -0.96
C LEU A 21 16.77 10.67 0.51
N VAL A 22 17.33 9.78 1.33
CA VAL A 22 17.52 10.02 2.77
C VAL A 22 18.43 11.23 3.04
N SER A 23 19.44 11.45 2.20
CA SER A 23 20.32 12.62 2.31
C SER A 23 19.61 13.95 2.06
N ARG A 24 18.52 13.94 1.30
CA ARG A 24 17.74 15.15 0.95
C ARG A 24 16.67 15.49 1.97
N LEU A 25 16.27 14.55 2.82
CA LEU A 25 15.20 14.73 3.79
C LEU A 25 15.67 15.52 5.00
N THR A 26 14.86 16.49 5.44
CA THR A 26 15.04 17.11 6.76
C THR A 26 14.66 16.13 7.87
N VAL A 27 14.95 16.45 9.11
CA VAL A 27 14.57 15.62 10.26
C VAL A 27 13.04 15.53 10.37
N GLU A 28 12.36 16.67 10.19
CA GLU A 28 10.89 16.77 10.25
C GLU A 28 10.24 15.93 9.15
N GLU A 29 10.79 15.94 7.94
CA GLU A 29 10.32 15.12 6.83
C GLU A 29 10.53 13.63 7.09
N LYS A 30 11.68 13.25 7.67
CA LYS A 30 11.93 11.86 8.08
C LYS A 30 10.92 11.39 9.12
N VAL A 31 10.64 12.22 10.13
CA VAL A 31 9.61 11.93 11.16
C VAL A 31 8.23 11.81 10.52
N GLY A 32 7.89 12.67 9.55
CA GLY A 32 6.63 12.62 8.83
C GLY A 32 6.42 11.38 7.94
N LEU A 33 7.48 10.64 7.63
CA LEU A 33 7.41 9.39 6.84
C LEU A 33 7.31 8.11 7.72
N ILE A 34 7.43 8.22 9.05
CA ILE A 34 7.34 7.05 9.95
C ILE A 34 5.89 6.59 10.19
N PRO A 35 4.89 7.48 10.34
CA PRO A 35 3.51 7.07 10.60
C PRO A 35 2.89 6.30 9.42
N THR A 36 1.80 5.59 9.69
CA THR A 36 1.02 4.90 8.65
C THR A 36 0.41 5.86 7.62
N GLN A 37 0.14 7.09 8.01
CA GLN A 37 -0.23 8.18 7.10
C GLN A 37 0.98 9.08 6.89
N GLN A 38 1.67 8.86 5.80
CA GLN A 38 2.90 9.55 5.45
C GLN A 38 2.58 10.82 4.66
N ARG A 39 3.09 11.93 5.14
CA ARG A 39 2.94 13.22 4.45
C ARG A 39 3.85 13.28 3.24
N GLY A 40 3.30 13.73 2.13
CA GLY A 40 4.07 13.98 0.93
C GLY A 40 5.12 15.07 1.11
N ILE A 41 6.10 15.05 0.22
CA ILE A 41 7.19 16.05 0.20
C ILE A 41 7.21 16.67 -1.19
N PRO A 42 6.37 17.71 -1.43
CA PRO A 42 6.16 18.27 -2.77
C PRO A 42 7.44 18.75 -3.45
N ARG A 43 8.41 19.30 -2.67
CA ARG A 43 9.70 19.76 -3.22
C ARG A 43 10.53 18.64 -3.84
N LEU A 44 10.29 17.38 -3.42
CA LEU A 44 10.93 16.18 -3.95
C LEU A 44 10.02 15.38 -4.91
N GLY A 45 8.80 15.87 -5.18
CA GLY A 45 7.82 15.18 -6.00
C GLY A 45 7.22 13.93 -5.34
N ILE A 46 7.31 13.81 -4.01
CA ILE A 46 6.73 12.71 -3.23
C ILE A 46 5.32 13.12 -2.82
N ARG A 47 4.33 12.28 -3.16
CA ARG A 47 2.93 12.45 -2.77
C ARG A 47 2.66 11.87 -1.39
N ASP A 48 1.54 12.26 -0.79
CA ASP A 48 1.01 11.59 0.40
C ASP A 48 0.85 10.09 0.14
N TYR A 49 1.11 9.29 1.16
CA TYR A 49 0.94 7.85 1.10
C TYR A 49 0.34 7.33 2.41
N SER A 50 -0.53 6.34 2.30
CA SER A 50 -1.09 5.65 3.47
C SER A 50 -0.73 4.18 3.42
N VAL A 51 -0.09 3.71 4.48
CA VAL A 51 0.26 2.30 4.70
C VAL A 51 -0.81 1.67 5.59
N GLY A 52 -1.21 0.45 5.28
CA GLY A 52 -2.09 -0.31 6.15
C GLY A 52 -3.58 -0.12 5.86
N GLY A 53 -4.07 -0.94 4.97
CA GLY A 53 -5.47 -1.29 4.84
C GLY A 53 -5.70 -2.69 5.40
N GLU A 54 -6.88 -2.99 5.86
CA GLU A 54 -7.25 -4.32 6.31
C GLU A 54 -7.86 -5.13 5.16
N GLY A 55 -7.46 -6.40 5.04
CA GLY A 55 -7.88 -7.26 3.95
C GLY A 55 -7.99 -8.73 4.32
N ALA A 56 -8.01 -9.08 5.63
CA ALA A 56 -7.99 -10.46 6.09
C ALA A 56 -9.19 -11.29 5.61
N HIS A 57 -10.37 -10.69 5.53
CA HIS A 57 -11.59 -11.33 5.04
C HIS A 57 -12.38 -10.43 4.07
N GLY A 58 -11.69 -9.66 3.28
CA GLY A 58 -12.21 -8.65 2.37
C GLY A 58 -11.56 -7.30 2.62
N LEU A 59 -11.67 -6.40 1.67
CA LEU A 59 -11.14 -5.04 1.83
C LEU A 59 -12.02 -4.27 2.82
N VAL A 60 -11.41 -3.69 3.86
CA VAL A 60 -12.11 -2.85 4.81
C VAL A 60 -11.94 -1.37 4.43
N MET A 61 -13.08 -0.74 4.15
CA MET A 61 -13.15 0.68 3.82
C MET A 61 -13.70 1.45 5.01
N ARG A 62 -12.84 2.26 5.66
CA ARG A 62 -13.20 3.00 6.88
C ARG A 62 -14.23 4.11 6.66
N ASP A 63 -14.50 4.49 5.42
CA ASP A 63 -15.53 5.45 5.05
C ASP A 63 -16.90 4.82 4.78
N GLY A 64 -17.03 3.50 5.01
CA GLY A 64 -18.27 2.77 4.79
C GLY A 64 -18.56 2.40 3.33
N SER A 65 -17.61 2.61 2.42
CA SER A 65 -17.76 2.17 1.04
C SER A 65 -17.97 0.66 0.97
N PRO A 66 -18.91 0.16 0.13
CA PRO A 66 -19.23 -1.27 0.06
C PRO A 66 -18.09 -2.08 -0.53
N THR A 67 -17.80 -3.22 0.09
CA THR A 67 -16.80 -4.19 -0.36
C THR A 67 -17.33 -5.60 -0.20
N THR A 68 -16.71 -6.56 -0.88
CA THR A 68 -17.03 -7.97 -0.69
C THR A 68 -16.47 -8.47 0.63
N VAL A 69 -17.34 -9.04 1.48
CA VAL A 69 -16.97 -9.64 2.76
C VAL A 69 -16.87 -11.16 2.59
N PHE A 70 -15.76 -11.72 3.02
CA PHE A 70 -15.51 -13.17 3.03
C PHE A 70 -15.48 -13.71 4.47
N PRO A 71 -15.57 -15.04 4.66
CA PRO A 71 -15.31 -15.64 5.96
C PRO A 71 -13.91 -15.27 6.48
N GLN A 72 -13.73 -15.29 7.79
CA GLN A 72 -12.42 -15.14 8.42
C GLN A 72 -11.40 -16.16 7.88
N THR A 73 -10.13 -15.81 7.90
CA THR A 73 -9.05 -16.62 7.33
C THR A 73 -9.01 -18.05 7.88
N ILE A 74 -9.30 -18.24 9.15
CA ILE A 74 -9.41 -19.58 9.75
C ILE A 74 -10.54 -20.41 9.10
N GLY A 75 -11.70 -19.81 8.86
CA GLY A 75 -12.82 -20.48 8.17
C GLY A 75 -12.49 -20.78 6.71
N LEU A 76 -11.84 -19.88 6.01
CA LEU A 76 -11.36 -20.11 4.64
C LEU A 76 -10.33 -21.23 4.59
N ALA A 77 -9.40 -21.29 5.55
CA ALA A 77 -8.39 -22.34 5.64
C ALA A 77 -9.00 -23.74 5.83
N CYS A 78 -10.10 -23.85 6.57
CA CYS A 78 -10.84 -25.12 6.75
C CYS A 78 -11.40 -25.68 5.43
N SER A 79 -11.47 -24.90 4.38
CA SER A 79 -11.89 -25.38 3.05
C SER A 79 -10.84 -26.29 2.38
N TRP A 80 -9.58 -26.22 2.79
CA TRP A 80 -8.44 -26.90 2.17
C TRP A 80 -8.37 -26.71 0.65
N ASN A 81 -8.85 -25.55 0.17
CA ASN A 81 -8.98 -25.25 -1.25
C ASN A 81 -8.12 -24.02 -1.64
N PRO A 82 -6.84 -24.19 -1.99
CA PRO A 82 -5.96 -23.09 -2.38
C PRO A 82 -6.48 -22.27 -3.57
N ALA A 83 -7.15 -22.94 -4.53
CA ALA A 83 -7.71 -22.26 -5.69
C ALA A 83 -8.86 -21.30 -5.32
N LEU A 84 -9.65 -21.65 -4.29
CA LEU A 84 -10.66 -20.76 -3.73
C LEU A 84 -10.01 -19.53 -3.08
N LEU A 85 -8.97 -19.74 -2.25
CA LEU A 85 -8.27 -18.65 -1.58
C LEU A 85 -7.62 -17.70 -2.58
N GLN A 86 -7.07 -18.22 -3.67
CA GLN A 86 -6.52 -17.39 -4.75
C GLN A 86 -7.60 -16.50 -5.38
N LYS A 87 -8.81 -17.03 -5.60
CA LYS A 87 -9.95 -16.24 -6.12
C LYS A 87 -10.37 -15.16 -5.14
N VAL A 88 -10.44 -15.46 -3.85
CA VAL A 88 -10.72 -14.47 -2.79
C VAL A 88 -9.69 -13.35 -2.83
N GLY A 89 -8.41 -13.68 -2.82
CA GLY A 89 -7.33 -12.68 -2.92
C GLY A 89 -7.40 -11.84 -4.19
N ALA A 90 -7.79 -12.44 -5.31
CA ALA A 90 -7.98 -11.72 -6.57
C ALA A 90 -9.13 -10.70 -6.51
N VAL A 91 -10.23 -11.02 -5.83
CA VAL A 91 -11.35 -10.07 -5.62
C VAL A 91 -10.89 -8.92 -4.74
N VAL A 92 -10.27 -9.20 -3.58
CA VAL A 92 -9.73 -8.17 -2.67
C VAL A 92 -8.77 -7.24 -3.41
N GLY A 93 -7.85 -7.79 -4.19
CA GLY A 93 -6.90 -7.00 -4.97
C GLY A 93 -7.54 -6.16 -6.07
N LYS A 94 -8.63 -6.63 -6.70
CA LYS A 94 -9.39 -5.85 -7.68
C LYS A 94 -10.14 -4.68 -7.01
N GLU A 95 -10.81 -4.93 -5.90
CA GLU A 95 -11.51 -3.90 -5.14
C GLU A 95 -10.55 -2.83 -4.63
N ALA A 96 -9.41 -3.23 -4.04
CA ALA A 96 -8.39 -2.30 -3.59
C ALA A 96 -7.92 -1.36 -4.73
N ARG A 97 -7.67 -1.90 -5.92
CA ARG A 97 -7.26 -1.09 -7.09
C ARG A 97 -8.37 -0.20 -7.62
N ALA A 98 -9.62 -0.65 -7.57
CA ALA A 98 -10.76 0.15 -7.98
C ALA A 98 -10.91 1.38 -7.08
N TYR A 99 -10.87 1.19 -5.76
CA TYR A 99 -10.92 2.27 -4.79
C TYR A 99 -9.68 3.19 -4.84
N TYR A 100 -8.50 2.63 -5.04
CA TYR A 100 -7.28 3.42 -5.25
C TYR A 100 -7.44 4.41 -6.41
N LYS A 101 -7.93 3.93 -7.55
CA LYS A 101 -8.21 4.80 -8.72
C LYS A 101 -9.28 5.85 -8.43
N ALA A 102 -10.38 5.43 -7.81
CA ALA A 102 -11.48 6.33 -7.48
C ALA A 102 -11.07 7.46 -6.52
N ARG A 103 -10.04 7.26 -5.71
CA ARG A 103 -9.50 8.21 -4.73
C ARG A 103 -8.31 9.03 -5.23
N GLY A 104 -8.08 9.08 -6.52
CA GLY A 104 -6.98 9.86 -7.09
C GLY A 104 -5.60 9.25 -6.88
N GLU A 105 -5.53 7.92 -6.74
CA GLU A 105 -4.28 7.15 -6.62
C GLU A 105 -3.46 7.48 -5.36
N VAL A 106 -4.14 7.68 -4.23
CA VAL A 106 -3.53 7.95 -2.93
C VAL A 106 -3.78 6.80 -1.96
N GLY A 107 -2.73 6.13 -1.54
CA GLY A 107 -2.78 5.06 -0.51
C GLY A 107 -3.56 3.81 -0.91
N GLY A 108 -3.81 2.92 0.05
CA GLY A 108 -4.80 1.84 -0.07
C GLY A 108 -4.38 0.58 -0.82
N LEU A 109 -3.13 0.47 -1.29
CA LEU A 109 -2.63 -0.75 -1.94
C LEU A 109 -1.73 -1.60 -1.03
N THR A 110 -1.41 -1.13 0.15
CA THR A 110 -0.72 -1.90 1.19
C THR A 110 -1.76 -2.47 2.14
N LEU A 111 -1.95 -3.78 2.13
CA LEU A 111 -2.94 -4.47 2.95
C LEU A 111 -2.25 -5.34 4.01
N TRP A 112 -2.81 -5.35 5.21
CA TRP A 112 -2.44 -6.27 6.29
C TRP A 112 -3.31 -7.51 6.18
N ALA A 113 -2.79 -8.56 5.56
CA ALA A 113 -3.51 -9.81 5.44
C ALA A 113 -2.68 -10.89 4.70
N PRO A 114 -2.80 -12.14 5.12
CA PRO A 114 -3.31 -12.59 6.42
C PRO A 114 -2.32 -12.30 7.56
N THR A 115 -2.77 -12.36 8.80
CA THR A 115 -1.86 -12.41 9.96
C THR A 115 -1.12 -13.75 9.92
N VAL A 116 0.20 -13.70 9.99
CA VAL A 116 1.08 -14.87 10.05
C VAL A 116 1.94 -14.70 11.29
N ASP A 117 1.70 -15.53 12.30
CA ASP A 117 2.42 -15.56 13.58
C ASP A 117 3.44 -16.69 13.60
#